data_072087f6b04315bc308b4c5de002d734
#
_entry.id   072087f6b04315bc308b4c5de002d734
#
_cell.length_a   1.000
_cell.length_b   1.000
_cell.length_c   1.000
_cell.angle_alpha   90.00
_cell.angle_beta   90.00
_cell.angle_gamma   90.00
#
_symmetry.space_group_name_H-M   'P 1'
#
loop_
_entity.id
_entity.type
_entity.pdbx_description
1 polymer ?
#
loop_
_entity_poly.entity_id
_entity_poly.type
_entity_poly.pdbx_seq_one_letter_code
_entity_poly.pdbx_strand_id
1 'polypeptide(L)'
;YRFDLGPDESGTPRKVFAPLTWCKHSGNGSLSWRWQVLPEPRPLLRLDELATRAAAPVVLCEGEKAADAAAELLPGYVVTCWPNGTNSWQKADFGPVAGRHVLLWPDNDAPGLKCMDALAEHLRQLGAASVRSVALTVFSQRPGLDGDRPTFAPGGEWAEGDDAADAVAKGWTAAHLAELERTGELFALAPAAAPASKGKGGK
;
A
#
# COMPACT_ATOMS: atom_id res chain seq x y z
N TYR A 1 14.66 7.04 7.94
CA TYR A 1 14.46 8.35 8.59
C TYR A 1 13.85 9.32 7.59
N ARG A 2 12.83 10.07 8.03
CA ARG A 2 12.24 11.18 7.30
C ARG A 2 12.76 12.49 7.90
N PHE A 3 13.20 13.37 7.04
CA PHE A 3 13.58 14.75 7.43
C PHE A 3 12.61 15.72 6.76
N ASP A 4 11.89 16.47 7.56
CA ASP A 4 11.08 17.58 7.07
C ASP A 4 11.98 18.81 6.98
N LEU A 5 12.27 19.22 5.76
CA LEU A 5 13.05 20.42 5.45
C LEU A 5 12.11 21.62 5.37
N GLY A 6 12.64 22.81 5.55
CA GLY A 6 11.87 24.03 5.29
C GLY A 6 11.32 24.04 3.85
N PRO A 7 10.29 24.88 3.57
CA PRO A 7 9.72 25.01 2.24
C PRO A 7 10.79 25.44 1.22
N ASP A 8 10.59 25.07 -0.04
CA ASP A 8 11.38 25.57 -1.15
C ASP A 8 11.02 27.03 -1.49
N GLU A 9 11.63 27.59 -2.54
CA GLU A 9 11.38 28.95 -3.00
C GLU A 9 9.92 29.21 -3.42
N SER A 10 9.16 28.15 -3.72
CA SER A 10 7.72 28.22 -4.05
C SER A 10 6.81 28.11 -2.83
N GLY A 11 7.37 27.89 -1.63
CA GLY A 11 6.62 27.66 -0.40
C GLY A 11 6.19 26.21 -0.21
N THR A 12 6.62 25.28 -1.07
CA THR A 12 6.26 23.86 -0.99
C THR A 12 7.10 23.14 0.08
N PRO A 13 6.48 22.43 1.06
CA PRO A 13 7.20 21.64 2.07
C PRO A 13 8.06 20.57 1.42
N ARG A 14 9.35 20.52 1.77
CA ARG A 14 10.28 19.50 1.29
C ARG A 14 10.45 18.39 2.32
N LYS A 15 10.39 17.15 1.84
CA LYS A 15 10.63 15.96 2.64
C LYS A 15 11.78 15.17 2.03
N VAL A 16 12.73 14.75 2.85
CA VAL A 16 13.81 13.86 2.44
C VAL A 16 13.71 12.56 3.23
N PHE A 17 13.69 11.44 2.52
CA PHE A 17 13.76 10.11 3.12
C PHE A 17 15.17 9.58 2.94
N ALA A 18 15.84 9.29 4.05
CA ALA A 18 17.18 8.72 4.05
C ALA A 18 17.15 7.34 4.73
N PRO A 19 17.24 6.25 3.95
CA PRO A 19 17.33 4.91 4.50
C PRO A 19 18.62 4.72 5.28
N LEU A 20 18.54 4.15 6.48
CA LEU A 20 19.69 3.76 7.30
C LEU A 20 19.70 2.22 7.37
N THR A 21 20.72 1.62 6.79
CA THR A 21 20.83 0.17 6.65
C THR A 21 22.05 -0.35 7.38
N TRP A 22 21.90 -1.51 8.06
CA TRP A 22 22.99 -2.23 8.67
C TRP A 22 23.74 -3.00 7.59
N CYS A 23 24.97 -2.59 7.31
CA CYS A 23 25.75 -3.09 6.18
C CYS A 23 27.01 -3.81 6.64
N LYS A 24 27.37 -4.89 5.92
CA LYS A 24 28.68 -5.52 5.98
C LYS A 24 29.60 -4.90 4.94
N HIS A 25 30.75 -4.40 5.37
CA HIS A 25 31.75 -3.85 4.48
C HIS A 25 32.42 -4.96 3.67
N SER A 26 32.44 -4.86 2.34
CA SER A 26 32.96 -5.91 1.45
C SER A 26 34.45 -6.16 1.58
N GLY A 27 35.24 -5.13 1.93
CA GLY A 27 36.70 -5.25 1.99
C GLY A 27 37.25 -5.88 3.27
N ASN A 28 36.65 -5.59 4.44
CA ASN A 28 37.16 -6.04 5.74
C ASN A 28 36.13 -6.78 6.60
N GLY A 29 34.91 -6.97 6.10
CA GLY A 29 33.85 -7.68 6.80
C GLY A 29 33.26 -6.94 8.01
N SER A 30 33.69 -5.71 8.32
CA SER A 30 33.16 -4.92 9.42
C SER A 30 31.69 -4.57 9.20
N LEU A 31 30.92 -4.49 10.29
CA LEU A 31 29.52 -4.15 10.29
C LEU A 31 29.33 -2.70 10.75
N SER A 32 28.51 -1.93 10.04
CA SER A 32 28.18 -0.55 10.43
C SER A 32 26.87 -0.08 9.82
N TRP A 33 26.22 0.88 10.49
CA TRP A 33 25.10 1.62 9.92
C TRP A 33 25.58 2.56 8.81
N ARG A 34 24.85 2.55 7.69
CA ARG A 34 25.11 3.44 6.55
C ARG A 34 23.83 4.05 6.01
N TRP A 35 23.91 5.31 5.64
CA TRP A 35 22.87 5.98 4.88
C TRP A 35 22.84 5.43 3.46
N GLN A 36 22.10 4.36 3.28
CA GLN A 36 22.10 3.61 2.04
C GLN A 36 20.76 2.88 1.87
N VAL A 37 20.22 2.89 0.65
CA VAL A 37 19.06 2.07 0.28
C VAL A 37 19.45 0.59 0.26
N LEU A 38 18.47 -0.28 0.50
CA LEU A 38 18.63 -1.72 0.32
C LEU A 38 18.93 -2.03 -1.15
N PRO A 39 19.76 -3.05 -1.43
CA PRO A 39 19.99 -3.53 -2.80
C PRO A 39 18.70 -4.08 -3.41
N GLU A 40 18.64 -4.09 -4.74
CA GLU A 40 17.52 -4.69 -5.48
C GLU A 40 17.74 -6.20 -5.68
N PRO A 41 16.66 -7.01 -5.62
CA PRO A 41 15.27 -6.63 -5.32
C PRO A 41 15.09 -6.32 -3.82
N ARG A 42 14.34 -5.25 -3.52
CA ARG A 42 14.16 -4.77 -2.13
C ARG A 42 13.09 -5.57 -1.41
N PRO A 43 13.29 -5.91 -0.14
CA PRO A 43 12.27 -6.63 0.62
C PRO A 43 11.04 -5.75 0.89
N LEU A 44 9.88 -6.40 0.97
CA LEU A 44 8.66 -5.79 1.48
C LEU A 44 8.73 -5.62 3.00
N LEU A 45 7.92 -4.72 3.55
CA LEU A 45 7.72 -4.59 4.99
C LEU A 45 7.08 -5.87 5.55
N ARG A 46 7.40 -6.25 6.78
CA ARG A 46 6.82 -7.41 7.50
C ARG A 46 6.95 -8.75 6.75
N LEU A 47 8.14 -9.03 6.21
CA LEU A 47 8.41 -10.32 5.56
C LEU A 47 8.22 -11.52 6.50
N ASP A 48 8.46 -11.36 7.79
CA ASP A 48 8.24 -12.35 8.84
C ASP A 48 6.74 -12.70 8.97
N GLU A 49 5.86 -11.70 8.95
CA GLU A 49 4.41 -11.94 8.94
C GLU A 49 3.95 -12.58 7.62
N LEU A 50 4.49 -12.14 6.48
CA LEU A 50 4.22 -12.77 5.19
C LEU A 50 4.61 -14.25 5.20
N ALA A 51 5.72 -14.61 5.84
CA ALA A 51 6.18 -15.99 5.95
C ALA A 51 5.34 -16.81 6.93
N THR A 52 5.02 -16.27 8.10
CA THR A 52 4.31 -17.00 9.16
C THR A 52 2.81 -17.12 8.93
N ARG A 53 2.20 -16.18 8.21
CA ARG A 53 0.78 -16.13 7.86
C ARG A 53 0.58 -16.38 6.36
N ALA A 54 1.19 -17.43 5.82
CA ALA A 54 1.23 -17.71 4.37
C ALA A 54 -0.16 -17.83 3.70
N ALA A 55 -1.18 -18.28 4.43
CA ALA A 55 -2.55 -18.42 3.93
C ALA A 55 -3.38 -17.12 4.04
N ALA A 56 -2.94 -16.12 4.81
CA ALA A 56 -3.71 -14.89 4.99
C ALA A 56 -3.68 -14.04 3.71
N PRO A 57 -4.76 -13.33 3.37
CA PRO A 57 -4.74 -12.34 2.28
C PRO A 57 -3.78 -11.19 2.63
N VAL A 58 -3.37 -10.45 1.62
CA VAL A 58 -2.38 -9.37 1.77
C VAL A 58 -3.00 -8.03 1.41
N VAL A 59 -2.69 -6.99 2.18
CA VAL A 59 -2.91 -5.59 1.77
C VAL A 59 -1.57 -4.98 1.38
N LEU A 60 -1.54 -4.26 0.26
CA LEU A 60 -0.42 -3.46 -0.19
C LEU A 60 -0.76 -1.98 -0.14
N CYS A 61 0.00 -1.22 0.64
CA CYS A 61 -0.04 0.23 0.73
C CYS A 61 1.21 0.85 0.08
N GLU A 62 1.21 2.16 -0.14
CA GLU A 62 2.35 2.85 -0.76
C GLU A 62 3.48 3.17 0.21
N GLY A 63 3.19 3.27 1.51
CA GLY A 63 4.16 3.62 2.53
C GLY A 63 3.89 2.99 3.89
N GLU A 64 4.90 3.05 4.76
CA GLU A 64 4.90 2.38 6.06
C GLU A 64 3.80 2.92 6.98
N LYS A 65 3.55 4.25 6.99
CA LYS A 65 2.51 4.89 7.81
C LYS A 65 1.11 4.38 7.43
N ALA A 66 0.83 4.34 6.13
CA ALA A 66 -0.43 3.81 5.62
C ALA A 66 -0.56 2.30 5.91
N ALA A 67 0.54 1.53 5.79
CA ALA A 67 0.55 0.11 6.11
C ALA A 67 0.30 -0.18 7.60
N ASP A 68 0.85 0.64 8.51
CA ASP A 68 0.59 0.49 9.94
C ASP A 68 -0.89 0.74 10.27
N ALA A 69 -1.47 1.81 9.74
CA ALA A 69 -2.88 2.11 9.92
C ALA A 69 -3.82 1.07 9.28
N ALA A 70 -3.50 0.61 8.06
CA ALA A 70 -4.27 -0.43 7.41
C ALA A 70 -4.23 -1.77 8.18
N ALA A 71 -3.13 -2.07 8.89
CA ALA A 71 -3.05 -3.26 9.74
C ALA A 71 -4.00 -3.19 10.96
N GLU A 72 -4.24 -1.99 11.50
CA GLU A 72 -5.24 -1.79 12.56
C GLU A 72 -6.66 -1.97 12.01
N LEU A 73 -6.91 -1.53 10.77
CA LEU A 73 -8.23 -1.57 10.15
C LEU A 73 -8.59 -2.95 9.58
N LEU A 74 -7.59 -3.73 9.16
CA LEU A 74 -7.77 -5.03 8.49
C LEU A 74 -6.92 -6.13 9.17
N PRO A 75 -7.19 -6.49 10.45
CA PRO A 75 -6.37 -7.44 11.21
C PRO A 75 -6.37 -8.88 10.64
N GLY A 76 -7.34 -9.21 9.78
CA GLY A 76 -7.39 -10.48 9.05
C GLY A 76 -6.34 -10.62 7.95
N TYR A 77 -5.75 -9.52 7.50
CA TYR A 77 -4.78 -9.45 6.43
C TYR A 77 -3.33 -9.39 6.96
N VAL A 78 -2.36 -9.72 6.13
CA VAL A 78 -0.97 -9.26 6.31
C VAL A 78 -0.83 -7.97 5.52
N VAL A 79 -0.55 -6.87 6.21
CA VAL A 79 -0.40 -5.57 5.56
C VAL A 79 1.06 -5.27 5.34
N THR A 80 1.43 -4.89 4.14
CA THR A 80 2.81 -4.59 3.76
C THR A 80 2.88 -3.40 2.80
N CYS A 81 4.07 -2.90 2.57
CA CYS A 81 4.41 -1.91 1.56
C CYS A 81 5.80 -2.17 1.01
N TRP A 82 6.18 -1.44 -0.02
CA TRP A 82 7.54 -1.45 -0.57
C TRP A 82 8.30 -0.19 -0.13
N PRO A 83 9.64 -0.25 -0.05
CA PRO A 83 10.42 0.90 0.38
C PRO A 83 10.55 1.97 -0.70
N ASN A 84 10.64 3.25 -0.28
CA ASN A 84 10.91 4.44 -1.08
C ASN A 84 9.74 4.94 -1.95
N GLY A 85 8.50 4.63 -1.57
CA GLY A 85 7.29 5.27 -2.10
C GLY A 85 6.92 4.89 -3.54
N THR A 86 5.92 5.58 -4.07
CA THR A 86 5.17 5.32 -5.30
C THR A 86 6.03 4.93 -6.50
N ASN A 87 7.14 5.65 -6.76
CA ASN A 87 7.99 5.44 -7.94
C ASN A 87 9.04 4.31 -7.81
N SER A 88 8.97 3.50 -6.75
CA SER A 88 10.02 2.51 -6.44
C SER A 88 9.53 1.07 -6.41
N TRP A 89 8.26 0.81 -6.64
CA TRP A 89 7.70 -0.53 -6.52
C TRP A 89 8.37 -1.55 -7.46
N GLN A 90 8.79 -1.14 -8.65
CA GLN A 90 9.49 -2.03 -9.61
C GLN A 90 10.81 -2.60 -9.08
N LYS A 91 11.34 -2.00 -8.00
CA LYS A 91 12.59 -2.40 -7.35
C LYS A 91 12.37 -3.34 -6.17
N ALA A 92 11.12 -3.64 -5.84
CA ALA A 92 10.75 -4.51 -4.73
C ALA A 92 10.55 -5.96 -5.18
N ASP A 93 10.73 -6.89 -4.24
CA ASP A 93 10.45 -8.31 -4.44
C ASP A 93 9.02 -8.63 -4.01
N PHE A 94 8.13 -8.81 -4.97
CA PHE A 94 6.76 -9.23 -4.71
C PHE A 94 6.59 -10.77 -4.70
N GLY A 95 7.65 -11.55 -4.83
CA GLY A 95 7.61 -13.01 -4.73
C GLY A 95 6.82 -13.54 -3.52
N PRO A 96 6.97 -12.94 -2.31
CA PRO A 96 6.21 -13.35 -1.12
C PRO A 96 4.68 -13.20 -1.20
N VAL A 97 4.15 -12.49 -2.19
CA VAL A 97 2.69 -12.32 -2.38
C VAL A 97 2.14 -13.14 -3.57
N ALA A 98 2.99 -13.86 -4.29
CA ALA A 98 2.56 -14.78 -5.34
C ALA A 98 1.59 -15.84 -4.78
N GLY A 99 0.55 -16.19 -5.55
CA GLY A 99 -0.49 -17.15 -5.15
C GLY A 99 -1.46 -16.64 -4.09
N ARG A 100 -1.33 -15.42 -3.58
CA ARG A 100 -2.18 -14.86 -2.50
C ARG A 100 -3.30 -13.97 -3.05
N HIS A 101 -4.34 -13.79 -2.26
CA HIS A 101 -5.34 -12.76 -2.50
C HIS A 101 -4.76 -11.41 -2.06
N VAL A 102 -4.75 -10.44 -2.97
CA VAL A 102 -4.15 -9.13 -2.73
C VAL A 102 -5.21 -8.04 -2.81
N LEU A 103 -5.22 -7.17 -1.81
CA LEU A 103 -5.98 -5.94 -1.75
C LEU A 103 -5.02 -4.76 -1.84
N LEU A 104 -5.20 -3.90 -2.83
CA LEU A 104 -4.42 -2.68 -3.00
C LEU A 104 -5.13 -1.53 -2.28
N TRP A 105 -4.41 -0.78 -1.48
CA TRP A 105 -4.93 0.44 -0.84
C TRP A 105 -4.14 1.64 -1.35
N PRO A 106 -4.61 2.32 -2.41
CA PRO A 106 -3.94 3.50 -2.96
C PRO A 106 -4.09 4.72 -2.05
N ASP A 107 -3.13 5.64 -2.13
CA ASP A 107 -3.37 7.03 -1.73
C ASP A 107 -4.43 7.63 -2.66
N ASN A 108 -5.28 8.52 -2.15
CA ASN A 108 -6.38 9.12 -2.90
C ASN A 108 -5.89 10.25 -3.81
N ASP A 109 -4.93 9.96 -4.67
CA ASP A 109 -4.43 10.90 -5.66
C ASP A 109 -4.16 10.22 -7.02
N ALA A 110 -3.98 11.00 -8.06
CA ALA A 110 -3.77 10.47 -9.40
C ALA A 110 -2.47 9.65 -9.54
N PRO A 111 -1.33 10.04 -8.95
CA PRO A 111 -0.12 9.21 -8.91
C PRO A 111 -0.33 7.86 -8.20
N GLY A 112 -0.98 7.85 -7.03
CA GLY A 112 -1.25 6.65 -6.25
C GLY A 112 -2.15 5.67 -6.99
N LEU A 113 -3.26 6.15 -7.53
CA LEU A 113 -4.17 5.33 -8.33
C LEU A 113 -3.44 4.71 -9.53
N LYS A 114 -2.67 5.50 -10.28
CA LYS A 114 -1.89 5.01 -11.41
C LYS A 114 -0.82 3.98 -11.00
N CYS A 115 -0.17 4.20 -9.87
CA CYS A 115 0.81 3.26 -9.31
C CYS A 115 0.15 1.92 -9.03
N MET A 116 -0.98 1.93 -8.33
CA MET A 116 -1.70 0.70 -7.96
C MET A 116 -2.28 -0.04 -9.16
N ASP A 117 -2.71 0.66 -10.21
CA ASP A 117 -3.15 0.04 -11.46
C ASP A 117 -1.99 -0.73 -12.14
N ALA A 118 -0.81 -0.12 -12.21
CA ALA A 118 0.38 -0.76 -12.77
C ALA A 118 0.86 -1.94 -11.91
N LEU A 119 0.80 -1.80 -10.58
CA LEU A 119 1.13 -2.86 -9.64
C LEU A 119 0.12 -4.02 -9.74
N ALA A 120 -1.17 -3.74 -9.91
CA ALA A 120 -2.20 -4.75 -10.09
C ALA A 120 -1.91 -5.66 -11.28
N GLU A 121 -1.50 -5.08 -12.39
CA GLU A 121 -1.12 -5.84 -13.59
C GLU A 121 0.11 -6.71 -13.34
N HIS A 122 1.14 -6.15 -12.71
CA HIS A 122 2.34 -6.90 -12.32
C HIS A 122 2.03 -8.08 -11.41
N LEU A 123 1.18 -7.90 -10.39
CA LEU A 123 0.79 -8.95 -9.46
C LEU A 123 -0.02 -10.07 -10.12
N ARG A 124 -0.88 -9.74 -11.08
CA ARG A 124 -1.59 -10.76 -11.88
C ARG A 124 -0.61 -11.59 -12.70
N GLN A 125 0.38 -10.95 -13.33
CA GLN A 125 1.43 -11.64 -14.09
C GLN A 125 2.33 -12.49 -13.18
N LEU A 126 2.56 -12.05 -11.95
CA LEU A 126 3.28 -12.80 -10.92
C LEU A 126 2.49 -14.03 -10.41
N GLY A 127 1.20 -14.12 -10.72
CA GLY A 127 0.35 -15.24 -10.33
C GLY A 127 -0.35 -15.05 -8.98
N ALA A 128 -0.67 -13.81 -8.58
CA ALA A 128 -1.56 -13.57 -7.45
C ALA A 128 -2.92 -14.26 -7.68
N ALA A 129 -3.49 -14.88 -6.64
CA ALA A 129 -4.77 -15.59 -6.73
C ALA A 129 -5.94 -14.66 -7.07
N SER A 130 -5.89 -13.43 -6.57
CA SER A 130 -6.77 -12.33 -6.98
C SER A 130 -6.12 -11.00 -6.64
N VAL A 131 -6.46 -9.95 -7.40
CA VAL A 131 -6.06 -8.58 -7.10
C VAL A 131 -7.31 -7.70 -7.14
N ARG A 132 -7.61 -7.05 -6.02
CA ARG A 132 -8.70 -6.09 -5.86
C ARG A 132 -8.12 -4.77 -5.35
N SER A 133 -8.89 -3.69 -5.43
CA SER A 133 -8.55 -2.41 -4.83
C SER A 133 -9.59 -2.02 -3.78
N VAL A 134 -9.19 -1.28 -2.77
CA VAL A 134 -10.10 -0.64 -1.83
C VAL A 134 -10.94 0.39 -2.59
N ALA A 135 -12.25 0.36 -2.37
CA ALA A 135 -13.18 1.32 -2.94
C ALA A 135 -13.10 2.64 -2.16
N LEU A 136 -12.22 3.56 -2.55
CA LEU A 136 -11.98 4.82 -1.83
C LEU A 136 -13.26 5.65 -1.63
N THR A 137 -14.27 5.48 -2.47
CA THR A 137 -15.55 6.16 -2.36
C THR A 137 -16.32 5.85 -1.08
N VAL A 138 -16.05 4.70 -0.42
CA VAL A 138 -16.70 4.38 0.86
C VAL A 138 -16.32 5.37 1.95
N PHE A 139 -15.12 5.91 1.90
CA PHE A 139 -14.60 6.87 2.88
C PHE A 139 -15.21 8.27 2.76
N SER A 140 -16.01 8.53 1.72
CA SER A 140 -16.84 9.73 1.64
C SER A 140 -18.11 9.67 2.52
N GLN A 141 -18.25 8.57 3.27
CA GLN A 141 -19.24 8.44 4.34
C GLN A 141 -18.61 8.78 5.68
N ARG A 142 -19.43 9.16 6.65
CA ARG A 142 -19.01 9.34 8.05
C ARG A 142 -19.20 8.02 8.79
N PRO A 143 -18.14 7.43 9.36
CA PRO A 143 -18.26 6.26 10.20
C PRO A 143 -18.92 6.63 11.55
N GLY A 144 -19.73 5.72 12.08
CA GLY A 144 -20.38 5.87 13.36
C GLY A 144 -20.72 4.52 13.97
N LEU A 145 -21.24 4.51 15.17
CA LEU A 145 -21.67 3.30 15.87
C LEU A 145 -23.08 3.48 16.44
N ASP A 146 -23.90 2.44 16.32
CA ASP A 146 -25.14 2.27 17.09
C ASP A 146 -24.96 1.04 17.99
N GLY A 147 -24.61 1.29 19.25
CA GLY A 147 -24.02 0.26 20.12
C GLY A 147 -22.70 -0.23 19.51
N ASP A 148 -22.59 -1.54 19.29
CA ASP A 148 -21.41 -2.16 18.64
C ASP A 148 -21.57 -2.28 17.11
N ARG A 149 -22.69 -1.83 16.55
CA ARG A 149 -22.98 -1.95 15.13
C ARG A 149 -22.40 -0.77 14.34
N PRO A 150 -21.55 -1.00 13.34
CA PRO A 150 -21.09 0.04 12.42
C PRO A 150 -22.25 0.71 11.67
N THR A 151 -22.18 2.02 11.57
CA THR A 151 -23.11 2.83 10.78
C THR A 151 -22.35 3.74 9.84
N PHE A 152 -23.01 4.10 8.75
CA PHE A 152 -22.43 4.91 7.68
C PHE A 152 -23.42 6.02 7.32
N ALA A 153 -23.01 7.28 7.48
CA ALA A 153 -23.82 8.45 7.17
C ALA A 153 -23.23 9.23 5.99
N PRO A 154 -24.04 9.86 5.14
CA PRO A 154 -23.55 10.72 4.07
C PRO A 154 -22.72 11.90 4.60
N GLY A 155 -21.84 12.46 3.74
CA GLY A 155 -21.13 13.70 3.99
C GLY A 155 -19.85 13.53 4.82
N GLY A 156 -19.18 12.40 4.70
CA GLY A 156 -17.78 12.26 5.07
C GLY A 156 -16.88 13.00 4.09
N GLU A 157 -15.69 13.37 4.53
CA GLU A 157 -14.69 14.02 3.72
C GLU A 157 -13.56 13.05 3.42
N TRP A 158 -13.30 12.81 2.15
CA TRP A 158 -12.15 12.05 1.67
C TRP A 158 -11.39 12.90 0.67
N ALA A 159 -10.32 13.54 1.16
CA ALA A 159 -9.57 14.54 0.41
C ALA A 159 -8.55 13.91 -0.53
N GLU A 160 -8.04 14.69 -1.48
CA GLU A 160 -6.90 14.31 -2.29
C GLU A 160 -5.67 14.04 -1.40
N GLY A 161 -5.01 12.90 -1.62
CA GLY A 161 -3.87 12.43 -0.85
C GLY A 161 -4.21 11.70 0.45
N ASP A 162 -5.49 11.52 0.80
CA ASP A 162 -5.87 10.72 1.96
C ASP A 162 -5.48 9.24 1.76
N ASP A 163 -4.97 8.64 2.82
CA ASP A 163 -4.51 7.27 2.90
C ASP A 163 -5.19 6.48 4.05
N ALA A 164 -4.76 5.25 4.31
CA ALA A 164 -5.29 4.45 5.40
C ALA A 164 -5.12 5.11 6.78
N ALA A 165 -4.08 5.91 7.00
CA ALA A 165 -3.89 6.62 8.25
C ALA A 165 -4.90 7.77 8.42
N ASP A 166 -5.32 8.39 7.32
CA ASP A 166 -6.38 9.39 7.34
C ASP A 166 -7.74 8.74 7.61
N ALA A 167 -7.98 7.51 7.13
CA ALA A 167 -9.16 6.76 7.51
C ALA A 167 -9.23 6.54 9.04
N VAL A 168 -8.14 6.10 9.68
CA VAL A 168 -8.08 5.97 11.15
C VAL A 168 -8.32 7.33 11.82
N ALA A 169 -7.66 8.39 11.38
CA ALA A 169 -7.82 9.74 11.92
C ALA A 169 -9.26 10.27 11.80
N LYS A 170 -10.00 9.85 10.77
CA LYS A 170 -11.41 10.18 10.54
C LYS A 170 -12.39 9.25 11.26
N GLY A 171 -11.90 8.36 12.13
CA GLY A 171 -12.72 7.52 13.01
C GLY A 171 -13.15 6.17 12.40
N TRP A 172 -12.59 5.78 11.26
CA TRP A 172 -12.80 4.42 10.75
C TRP A 172 -12.12 3.40 11.65
N THR A 173 -12.75 2.25 11.84
CA THR A 173 -12.28 1.16 12.71
C THR A 173 -12.33 -0.18 11.96
N ALA A 174 -11.70 -1.20 12.53
CA ALA A 174 -11.77 -2.57 11.99
C ALA A 174 -13.22 -3.07 11.87
N ALA A 175 -14.12 -2.67 12.77
CA ALA A 175 -15.52 -3.06 12.69
C ALA A 175 -16.23 -2.48 11.46
N HIS A 176 -15.94 -1.22 11.10
CA HIS A 176 -16.47 -0.58 9.89
C HIS A 176 -15.99 -1.32 8.63
N LEU A 177 -14.69 -1.62 8.55
CA LEU A 177 -14.14 -2.29 7.38
C LEU A 177 -14.59 -3.74 7.27
N ALA A 178 -14.75 -4.45 8.40
CA ALA A 178 -15.31 -5.79 8.40
C ALA A 178 -16.77 -5.81 7.88
N GLU A 179 -17.58 -4.80 8.20
CA GLU A 179 -18.94 -4.69 7.67
C GLU A 179 -18.94 -4.39 6.17
N LEU A 180 -18.10 -3.46 5.71
CA LEU A 180 -17.93 -3.17 4.27
C LEU A 180 -17.39 -4.38 3.49
N GLU A 181 -16.50 -5.15 4.10
CA GLU A 181 -16.01 -6.41 3.51
C GLU A 181 -17.13 -7.43 3.39
N ARG A 182 -17.92 -7.60 4.44
CA ARG A 182 -19.05 -8.52 4.47
C ARG A 182 -20.13 -8.18 3.43
N THR A 183 -20.40 -6.90 3.19
CA THR A 183 -21.34 -6.43 2.16
C THR A 183 -20.75 -6.40 0.76
N GLY A 184 -19.43 -6.51 0.64
CA GLY A 184 -18.68 -6.40 -0.60
C GLY A 184 -18.39 -4.96 -1.04
N GLU A 185 -18.83 -3.96 -0.28
CA GLU A 185 -18.66 -2.55 -0.60
C GLU A 185 -17.22 -2.05 -0.44
N LEU A 186 -16.40 -2.76 0.37
CA LEU A 186 -14.98 -2.42 0.54
C LEU A 186 -14.19 -2.51 -0.75
N PHE A 187 -14.65 -3.29 -1.73
CA PHE A 187 -13.85 -3.65 -2.88
C PHE A 187 -14.31 -2.93 -4.15
N ALA A 188 -13.40 -2.17 -4.76
CA ALA A 188 -13.51 -1.83 -6.16
C ALA A 188 -12.99 -2.97 -7.04
N LEU A 189 -13.61 -3.18 -8.19
CA LEU A 189 -13.02 -4.01 -9.22
C LEU A 189 -11.74 -3.30 -9.69
N ALA A 190 -10.59 -3.94 -9.50
CA ALA A 190 -9.38 -3.45 -10.14
C ALA A 190 -9.62 -3.42 -11.67
N PRO A 191 -9.24 -2.35 -12.38
CA PRO A 191 -9.52 -2.21 -13.80
C PRO A 191 -9.07 -3.45 -14.57
N ALA A 192 -9.89 -3.89 -15.51
CA ALA A 192 -9.56 -5.02 -16.37
C ALA A 192 -8.27 -4.69 -17.11
N ALA A 193 -7.36 -5.67 -17.21
CA ALA A 193 -6.12 -5.53 -17.95
C ALA A 193 -6.42 -4.97 -19.35
N ALA A 194 -5.73 -3.88 -19.72
CA ALA A 194 -5.79 -3.40 -21.08
C ALA A 194 -5.38 -4.53 -22.03
N PRO A 195 -6.10 -4.77 -23.13
CA PRO A 195 -5.75 -5.83 -24.07
C PRO A 195 -4.32 -5.63 -24.54
N ALA A 196 -3.49 -6.68 -24.42
CA ALA A 196 -2.10 -6.64 -24.82
C ALA A 196 -2.02 -6.06 -26.25
N SER A 197 -1.30 -4.95 -26.41
CA SER A 197 -1.05 -4.36 -27.72
C SER A 197 -0.33 -5.39 -28.55
N LYS A 198 -1.00 -5.91 -29.60
CA LYS A 198 -0.37 -6.80 -30.59
C LYS A 198 0.82 -6.05 -31.16
N GLY A 199 2.02 -6.49 -30.79
CA GLY A 199 3.26 -5.98 -31.36
C GLY A 199 3.13 -6.00 -32.87
N LYS A 200 3.26 -4.83 -33.52
CA LYS A 200 3.40 -4.75 -34.98
C LYS A 200 4.66 -5.53 -35.34
N GLY A 201 4.45 -6.72 -35.87
CA GLY A 201 5.52 -7.46 -36.56
C GLY A 201 6.10 -6.57 -37.67
N GLY A 202 7.30 -6.10 -37.46
CA GLY A 202 8.10 -5.49 -38.52
C GLY A 202 8.45 -6.55 -39.56
N LYS A 203 8.10 -6.26 -40.77
CA LYS A 203 8.67 -6.91 -41.95
C LYS A 203 10.11 -6.40 -42.19
#